data_14020c0d05be4ccf8f0712c95ffdbd7c
#
_entry.id   14020c0d05be4ccf8f0712c95ffdbd7c
#
_cell.length_a   1.000
_cell.length_b   1.000
_cell.length_c   1.000
_cell.angle_alpha   90.00
_cell.angle_beta   90.00
_cell.angle_gamma   90.00
#
_symmetry.space_group_name_H-M   'P 1'
#
loop_
_entity.id
_entity.type
_entity.pdbx_description
1 polymer ?
#
loop_
_entity_poly.entity_id
_entity_poly.type
_entity_poly.pdbx_seq_one_letter_code
_entity_poly.pdbx_strand_id
1 'polypeptide(L)'
;MKKFELAAEKKINWFGRDLYRIRALIAFETANGEEINIGDLGGYVESEKNLSHDEKAWVWGNAKVWGNAKVRGNAKVWGAAEVWGAAKVWGNAEVWGNAEVWGNAKVWGNAEVWGDTKVCGDAKVCGDAKVWGNAKVCGDAKVWGNAKVCGDVEVCGDAEVCGDA
;
A
#
# COMPACT_ATOMS: atom_id res chain seq x y z
N MET A 1 2.95 -22.26 1.26
CA MET A 1 2.23 -22.39 2.57
C MET A 1 1.30 -21.20 2.74
N LYS A 2 0.09 -21.40 3.26
CA LYS A 2 -0.86 -20.30 3.47
C LYS A 2 -0.42 -19.46 4.68
N LYS A 3 -0.09 -18.19 4.46
CA LYS A 3 0.42 -17.28 5.50
C LYS A 3 -0.68 -16.71 6.39
N PHE A 4 -1.85 -16.45 5.82
CA PHE A 4 -3.01 -15.87 6.51
C PHE A 4 -4.31 -16.44 5.98
N GLU A 5 -5.38 -16.19 6.70
CA GLU A 5 -6.76 -16.45 6.28
C GLU A 5 -7.62 -15.20 6.41
N LEU A 6 -8.79 -15.23 5.80
CA LEU A 6 -9.83 -14.22 5.99
C LEU A 6 -10.62 -14.58 7.25
N ALA A 7 -10.59 -13.71 8.25
CA ALA A 7 -11.36 -13.89 9.48
C ALA A 7 -12.85 -13.56 9.24
N ALA A 8 -13.70 -13.96 10.18
CA ALA A 8 -15.14 -13.65 10.11
C ALA A 8 -15.44 -12.15 10.28
N GLU A 9 -14.55 -11.41 10.96
CA GLU A 9 -14.68 -9.96 11.12
C GLU A 9 -14.52 -9.28 9.77
N LYS A 10 -15.50 -8.45 9.41
CA LYS A 10 -15.51 -7.73 8.14
C LYS A 10 -15.99 -6.30 8.31
N LYS A 11 -15.62 -5.46 7.36
CA LYS A 11 -16.15 -4.11 7.14
C LYS A 11 -16.74 -4.01 5.74
N ILE A 12 -17.71 -3.16 5.57
CA ILE A 12 -18.23 -2.81 4.24
C ILE A 12 -17.56 -1.49 3.85
N ASN A 13 -16.94 -1.44 2.67
CA ASN A 13 -16.38 -0.20 2.15
C ASN A 13 -17.50 0.69 1.56
N TRP A 14 -17.16 1.91 1.17
CA TRP A 14 -18.10 2.89 0.59
C TRP A 14 -18.69 2.48 -0.77
N PHE A 15 -18.12 1.45 -1.44
CA PHE A 15 -18.70 0.83 -2.64
C PHE A 15 -19.61 -0.37 -2.34
N GLY A 16 -19.90 -0.65 -1.07
CA GLY A 16 -20.74 -1.77 -0.66
C GLY A 16 -20.06 -3.15 -0.72
N ARG A 17 -18.72 -3.20 -0.79
CA ARG A 17 -17.97 -4.46 -0.82
C ARG A 17 -17.55 -4.90 0.57
N ASP A 18 -17.65 -6.19 0.83
CA ASP A 18 -17.14 -6.79 2.05
C ASP A 18 -15.61 -6.86 2.03
N LEU A 19 -14.99 -6.33 3.06
CA LEU A 19 -13.55 -6.43 3.32
C LEU A 19 -13.35 -7.23 4.61
N TYR A 20 -12.63 -8.33 4.50
CA TYR A 20 -12.39 -9.27 5.59
C TYR A 20 -11.08 -8.96 6.30
N ARG A 21 -11.09 -9.01 7.61
CA ARG A 21 -9.87 -8.91 8.41
C ARG A 21 -8.98 -10.12 8.15
N ILE A 22 -7.68 -9.90 8.02
CA ILE A 22 -6.75 -11.02 7.88
C ILE A 22 -6.26 -11.48 9.24
N ARG A 23 -5.99 -12.80 9.37
CA ARG A 23 -5.42 -13.41 10.55
C ARG A 23 -4.23 -14.27 10.14
N ALA A 24 -3.09 -14.11 10.83
CA ALA A 24 -1.88 -14.88 10.55
C ALA A 24 -2.06 -16.37 10.92
N LEU A 25 -1.64 -17.24 10.02
CA LEU A 25 -1.64 -18.71 10.20
C LEU A 25 -0.25 -19.24 10.52
N ILE A 26 0.79 -18.47 10.25
CA ILE A 26 2.18 -18.80 10.57
C ILE A 26 2.82 -17.61 11.25
N ALA A 27 3.82 -17.84 12.07
CA ALA A 27 4.69 -16.80 12.59
C ALA A 27 5.72 -16.42 11.52
N PHE A 28 5.97 -15.12 11.36
CA PHE A 28 7.02 -14.63 10.47
C PHE A 28 7.48 -13.23 10.91
N GLU A 29 8.65 -12.84 10.46
CA GLU A 29 9.19 -11.50 10.68
C GLU A 29 9.10 -10.68 9.39
N THR A 30 8.64 -9.44 9.51
CA THR A 30 8.64 -8.49 8.40
C THR A 30 10.06 -8.06 8.03
N ALA A 31 10.23 -7.37 6.93
CA ALA A 31 11.56 -6.90 6.50
C ALA A 31 12.22 -5.94 7.52
N ASN A 32 11.42 -5.25 8.35
CA ASN A 32 11.91 -4.30 9.36
C ASN A 32 12.03 -4.92 10.76
N GLY A 33 11.95 -6.25 10.88
CA GLY A 33 12.08 -6.95 12.17
C GLY A 33 10.84 -6.96 13.04
N GLU A 34 9.67 -6.58 12.52
CA GLU A 34 8.40 -6.70 13.25
C GLU A 34 7.94 -8.15 13.24
N GLU A 35 7.70 -8.72 14.40
CA GLU A 35 7.20 -10.10 14.54
C GLU A 35 5.69 -10.15 14.37
N ILE A 36 5.24 -11.06 13.52
CA ILE A 36 3.82 -11.43 13.37
C ILE A 36 3.67 -12.85 13.90
N ASN A 37 2.85 -13.03 14.91
CA ASN A 37 2.59 -14.31 15.55
C ASN A 37 1.35 -15.00 14.98
N ILE A 38 1.26 -16.31 15.15
CA ILE A 38 0.06 -17.07 14.78
C ILE A 38 -1.14 -16.51 15.54
N GLY A 39 -2.20 -16.18 14.80
CA GLY A 39 -3.42 -15.59 15.33
C GLY A 39 -3.47 -14.07 15.32
N ASP A 40 -2.35 -13.38 15.07
CA ASP A 40 -2.33 -11.92 14.97
C ASP A 40 -3.25 -11.44 13.87
N LEU A 41 -4.00 -10.39 14.20
CA LEU A 41 -4.94 -9.75 13.28
C LEU A 41 -4.25 -8.62 12.52
N GLY A 42 -4.39 -8.65 11.20
CA GLY A 42 -3.93 -7.58 10.33
C GLY A 42 -5.04 -6.59 9.97
N GLY A 43 -4.91 -5.95 8.82
CA GLY A 43 -5.91 -5.07 8.22
C GLY A 43 -7.00 -5.83 7.46
N TYR A 44 -7.56 -5.17 6.46
CA TYR A 44 -8.74 -5.67 5.73
C TYR A 44 -8.43 -5.87 4.25
N VAL A 45 -8.84 -7.00 3.70
CA VAL A 45 -8.72 -7.29 2.26
C VAL A 45 -10.06 -7.81 1.71
N GLU A 46 -10.33 -7.57 0.44
CA GLU A 46 -11.52 -8.11 -0.23
C GLU A 46 -11.37 -9.63 -0.49
N SER A 47 -10.16 -10.05 -0.82
CA SER A 47 -9.83 -11.45 -1.11
C SER A 47 -8.36 -11.76 -0.78
N GLU A 48 -8.04 -13.05 -0.69
CA GLU A 48 -6.65 -13.50 -0.47
C GLU A 48 -5.70 -13.06 -1.61
N LYS A 49 -6.22 -12.75 -2.80
CA LYS A 49 -5.42 -12.29 -3.94
C LYS A 49 -4.81 -10.89 -3.75
N ASN A 50 -5.32 -10.13 -2.78
CA ASN A 50 -4.85 -8.77 -2.50
C ASN A 50 -3.51 -8.73 -1.76
N LEU A 51 -3.14 -9.79 -1.05
CA LEU A 51 -1.91 -9.90 -0.27
C LEU A 51 -1.16 -11.20 -0.59
N SER A 52 0.14 -11.14 -0.80
CA SER A 52 0.97 -12.32 -1.08
C SER A 52 1.07 -13.26 0.13
N HIS A 53 0.98 -14.57 -0.12
CA HIS A 53 1.22 -15.62 0.87
C HIS A 53 2.71 -16.03 0.97
N ASP A 54 3.50 -15.79 -0.07
CA ASP A 54 4.86 -16.34 -0.19
C ASP A 54 5.94 -15.38 0.34
N GLU A 55 5.58 -14.13 0.60
CA GLU A 55 6.53 -13.05 0.91
C GLU A 55 6.22 -12.41 2.27
N LYS A 56 7.03 -11.42 2.69
CA LYS A 56 6.93 -10.79 4.01
C LYS A 56 5.91 -9.63 4.09
N ALA A 57 5.24 -9.30 2.99
CA ALA A 57 4.25 -8.22 2.95
C ALA A 57 3.12 -8.43 3.96
N TRP A 58 2.69 -7.36 4.61
CA TRP A 58 1.58 -7.41 5.55
C TRP A 58 0.74 -6.11 5.52
N VAL A 59 -0.51 -6.25 5.91
CA VAL A 59 -1.47 -5.15 6.04
C VAL A 59 -1.88 -5.07 7.52
N TRP A 60 -1.82 -3.88 8.13
CA TRP A 60 -2.10 -3.68 9.55
C TRP A 60 -3.28 -2.76 9.81
N GLY A 61 -3.78 -2.83 11.03
CA GLY A 61 -4.71 -1.87 11.60
C GLY A 61 -6.00 -1.74 10.83
N ASN A 62 -6.32 -0.53 10.41
CA ASN A 62 -7.52 -0.23 9.63
C ASN A 62 -7.25 -0.10 8.12
N ALA A 63 -6.03 -0.38 7.68
CA ALA A 63 -5.70 -0.34 6.26
C ALA A 63 -6.53 -1.33 5.46
N LYS A 64 -6.87 -0.94 4.23
CA LYS A 64 -7.76 -1.69 3.35
C LYS A 64 -7.14 -1.91 1.98
N VAL A 65 -7.24 -3.13 1.47
CA VAL A 65 -6.78 -3.49 0.12
C VAL A 65 -7.90 -4.23 -0.61
N TRP A 66 -8.35 -3.71 -1.77
CA TRP A 66 -9.48 -4.35 -2.48
C TRP A 66 -9.41 -4.20 -4.01
N GLY A 67 -10.39 -4.78 -4.69
CA GLY A 67 -10.40 -4.87 -6.14
C GLY A 67 -9.30 -5.79 -6.63
N ASN A 68 -8.63 -5.40 -7.70
CA ASN A 68 -7.48 -6.12 -8.25
C ASN A 68 -6.14 -5.65 -7.67
N ALA A 69 -6.17 -4.82 -6.63
CA ALA A 69 -4.95 -4.33 -5.98
C ALA A 69 -4.14 -5.47 -5.36
N LYS A 70 -2.81 -5.31 -5.40
CA LYS A 70 -1.88 -6.33 -4.92
C LYS A 70 -0.78 -5.74 -4.04
N VAL A 71 -0.61 -6.30 -2.85
CA VAL A 71 0.49 -6.02 -1.93
C VAL A 71 1.38 -7.25 -1.84
N ARG A 72 2.68 -7.11 -2.14
CA ARG A 72 3.63 -8.22 -2.21
C ARG A 72 5.06 -7.80 -1.85
N GLY A 73 6.01 -8.74 -1.91
CA GLY A 73 7.40 -8.51 -1.50
C GLY A 73 7.50 -8.33 0.01
N ASN A 74 8.12 -7.27 0.42
CA ASN A 74 8.26 -6.84 1.80
C ASN A 74 7.37 -5.62 2.11
N ALA A 75 6.44 -5.29 1.23
CA ALA A 75 5.64 -4.07 1.33
C ALA A 75 4.73 -4.06 2.56
N LYS A 76 4.53 -2.87 3.09
CA LYS A 76 3.72 -2.62 4.27
C LYS A 76 2.61 -1.62 3.98
N VAL A 77 1.40 -1.93 4.43
CA VAL A 77 0.25 -1.00 4.37
C VAL A 77 -0.37 -0.92 5.76
N TRP A 78 -0.41 0.27 6.38
CA TRP A 78 -0.95 0.41 7.74
C TRP A 78 -1.68 1.73 8.01
N GLY A 79 -2.11 1.91 9.24
CA GLY A 79 -2.92 3.06 9.61
C GLY A 79 -4.32 2.95 9.04
N ALA A 80 -4.78 3.98 8.35
CA ALA A 80 -6.05 4.01 7.62
C ALA A 80 -5.84 4.02 6.09
N ALA A 81 -4.65 3.65 5.61
CA ALA A 81 -4.30 3.66 4.19
C ALA A 81 -5.19 2.72 3.35
N GLU A 82 -5.49 3.14 2.13
CA GLU A 82 -6.35 2.39 1.23
C GLU A 82 -5.66 2.15 -0.13
N VAL A 83 -5.65 0.90 -0.58
CA VAL A 83 -5.07 0.49 -1.88
C VAL A 83 -6.11 -0.26 -2.68
N TRP A 84 -6.51 0.26 -3.87
CA TRP A 84 -7.59 -0.37 -4.64
C TRP A 84 -7.47 -0.22 -6.16
N GLY A 85 -8.48 -0.67 -6.89
CA GLY A 85 -8.44 -0.74 -8.35
C GLY A 85 -7.48 -1.82 -8.81
N ALA A 86 -6.54 -1.52 -9.68
CA ALA A 86 -5.48 -2.40 -10.13
C ALA A 86 -4.10 -1.97 -9.58
N ALA A 87 -4.09 -1.17 -8.51
CA ALA A 87 -2.87 -0.64 -7.90
C ALA A 87 -1.96 -1.75 -7.37
N LYS A 88 -0.66 -1.48 -7.36
CA LYS A 88 0.34 -2.44 -6.89
C LYS A 88 1.32 -1.77 -5.95
N VAL A 89 1.56 -2.41 -4.80
CA VAL A 89 2.56 -2.00 -3.81
C VAL A 89 3.49 -3.18 -3.57
N TRP A 90 4.81 -3.02 -3.82
CA TRP A 90 5.76 -4.13 -3.68
C TRP A 90 7.20 -3.67 -3.40
N GLY A 91 8.13 -4.61 -3.32
CA GLY A 91 9.48 -4.35 -2.83
C GLY A 91 9.45 -4.08 -1.34
N ASN A 92 10.16 -3.06 -0.87
CA ASN A 92 10.15 -2.60 0.51
C ASN A 92 9.25 -1.35 0.69
N ALA A 93 8.32 -1.12 -0.23
CA ALA A 93 7.49 0.09 -0.21
C ALA A 93 6.55 0.12 1.00
N GLU A 94 6.34 1.32 1.51
CA GLU A 94 5.49 1.56 2.67
C GLU A 94 4.39 2.58 2.35
N VAL A 95 3.14 2.25 2.69
CA VAL A 95 1.97 3.14 2.50
C VAL A 95 1.21 3.23 3.82
N TRP A 96 1.08 4.45 4.40
CA TRP A 96 0.42 4.59 5.71
C TRP A 96 -0.28 5.94 5.93
N GLY A 97 -0.78 6.14 7.14
CA GLY A 97 -1.62 7.29 7.45
C GLY A 97 -2.97 7.14 6.78
N ASN A 98 -3.44 8.19 6.11
CA ASN A 98 -4.66 8.19 5.31
C ASN A 98 -4.36 8.11 3.81
N ALA A 99 -3.17 7.63 3.43
CA ALA A 99 -2.75 7.59 2.03
C ALA A 99 -3.64 6.67 1.18
N GLU A 100 -3.91 7.12 -0.02
CA GLU A 100 -4.75 6.42 -0.98
C GLU A 100 -3.94 6.10 -2.26
N VAL A 101 -3.92 4.85 -2.69
CA VAL A 101 -3.25 4.40 -3.92
C VAL A 101 -4.25 3.63 -4.78
N TRP A 102 -4.61 4.16 -5.97
CA TRP A 102 -5.66 3.53 -6.79
C TRP A 102 -5.44 3.64 -8.30
N GLY A 103 -6.39 3.12 -9.07
CA GLY A 103 -6.24 3.02 -10.53
C GLY A 103 -5.22 1.95 -10.89
N ASN A 104 -4.30 2.24 -11.77
CA ASN A 104 -3.17 1.39 -12.14
C ASN A 104 -1.87 1.84 -11.46
N ALA A 105 -1.95 2.66 -10.42
CA ALA A 105 -0.80 3.25 -9.74
C ALA A 105 0.14 2.18 -9.18
N LYS A 106 1.43 2.51 -9.14
CA LYS A 106 2.47 1.60 -8.70
C LYS A 106 3.39 2.28 -7.70
N VAL A 107 3.61 1.62 -6.55
CA VAL A 107 4.54 2.06 -5.51
C VAL A 107 5.51 0.92 -5.23
N TRP A 108 6.83 1.12 -5.40
CA TRP A 108 7.80 0.04 -5.22
C TRP A 108 9.23 0.53 -4.87
N GLY A 109 10.14 -0.40 -4.72
CA GLY A 109 11.49 -0.12 -4.22
C GLY A 109 11.42 0.14 -2.72
N ASN A 110 12.04 1.20 -2.24
CA ASN A 110 11.98 1.67 -0.86
C ASN A 110 11.06 2.90 -0.75
N ALA A 111 10.13 3.09 -1.67
CA ALA A 111 9.27 4.27 -1.71
C ALA A 111 8.32 4.32 -0.50
N GLU A 112 8.14 5.52 0.01
CA GLU A 112 7.27 5.79 1.15
C GLU A 112 6.17 6.77 0.76
N VAL A 113 4.90 6.43 1.07
CA VAL A 113 3.72 7.26 0.77
C VAL A 113 2.87 7.37 2.03
N TRP A 114 2.69 8.59 2.58
CA TRP A 114 1.93 8.76 3.83
C TRP A 114 1.20 10.11 3.96
N GLY A 115 0.52 10.28 5.07
CA GLY A 115 -0.35 11.44 5.29
C GLY A 115 -1.64 11.30 4.52
N ASP A 116 -2.18 12.39 4.00
CA ASP A 116 -3.39 12.43 3.17
C ASP A 116 -3.05 12.35 1.66
N THR A 117 -1.93 11.72 1.33
CA THR A 117 -1.38 11.61 -0.02
C THR A 117 -2.25 10.74 -0.94
N LYS A 118 -2.35 11.15 -2.19
CA LYS A 118 -3.09 10.42 -3.23
C LYS A 118 -2.19 10.06 -4.40
N VAL A 119 -2.10 8.77 -4.73
CA VAL A 119 -1.37 8.27 -5.91
C VAL A 119 -2.34 7.52 -6.80
N CYS A 120 -2.60 8.02 -8.00
CA CYS A 120 -3.67 7.50 -8.86
C CYS A 120 -3.39 7.54 -10.36
N GLY A 121 -4.30 6.97 -11.14
CA GLY A 121 -4.08 6.82 -12.59
C GLY A 121 -3.02 5.78 -12.87
N ASP A 122 -2.09 6.06 -13.77
CA ASP A 122 -0.93 5.23 -14.09
C ASP A 122 0.35 5.71 -13.39
N ALA A 123 0.21 6.53 -12.33
CA ALA A 123 1.30 7.14 -11.59
C ALA A 123 2.26 6.09 -10.98
N LYS A 124 3.53 6.47 -10.89
CA LYS A 124 4.60 5.60 -10.40
C LYS A 124 5.42 6.31 -9.32
N VAL A 125 5.57 5.68 -8.17
CA VAL A 125 6.45 6.13 -7.08
C VAL A 125 7.45 5.03 -6.78
N CYS A 126 8.74 5.27 -6.91
CA CYS A 126 9.74 4.22 -6.77
C CYS A 126 11.14 4.71 -6.35
N GLY A 127 12.06 3.77 -6.16
CA GLY A 127 13.37 4.06 -5.61
C GLY A 127 13.25 4.37 -4.11
N ASP A 128 13.93 5.40 -3.64
CA ASP A 128 13.87 5.92 -2.28
C ASP A 128 12.95 7.15 -2.16
N ALA A 129 12.01 7.31 -3.12
CA ALA A 129 11.12 8.45 -3.20
C ALA A 129 10.17 8.51 -2.00
N LYS A 130 9.89 9.73 -1.55
CA LYS A 130 8.99 10.00 -0.43
C LYS A 130 7.90 10.97 -0.83
N VAL A 131 6.64 10.61 -0.60
CA VAL A 131 5.48 11.43 -0.94
C VAL A 131 4.58 11.54 0.29
N TRP A 132 4.34 12.78 0.79
CA TRP A 132 3.58 12.96 2.04
C TRP A 132 2.82 14.30 2.11
N GLY A 133 2.12 14.50 3.20
CA GLY A 133 1.24 15.66 3.39
C GLY A 133 -0.07 15.47 2.65
N ASN A 134 -0.53 16.50 1.93
CA ASN A 134 -1.71 16.44 1.07
C ASN A 134 -1.32 16.27 -0.41
N ALA A 135 -0.13 15.74 -0.69
CA ALA A 135 0.41 15.64 -2.05
C ALA A 135 -0.42 14.71 -2.93
N LYS A 136 -0.49 15.02 -4.21
CA LYS A 136 -1.19 14.22 -5.20
C LYS A 136 -0.26 13.89 -6.38
N VAL A 137 -0.14 12.62 -6.70
CA VAL A 137 0.60 12.12 -7.87
C VAL A 137 -0.39 11.38 -8.77
N CYS A 138 -0.62 11.89 -9.98
CA CYS A 138 -1.70 11.37 -10.83
C CYS A 138 -1.36 11.39 -12.34
N GLY A 139 -2.23 10.77 -13.13
CA GLY A 139 -1.98 10.59 -14.57
C GLY A 139 -0.84 9.61 -14.79
N ASP A 140 0.09 9.93 -15.69
CA ASP A 140 1.30 9.15 -15.98
C ASP A 140 2.53 9.62 -15.19
N ALA A 141 2.32 10.46 -14.17
CA ALA A 141 3.38 11.08 -13.38
C ALA A 141 4.32 10.05 -12.72
N LYS A 142 5.59 10.40 -12.63
CA LYS A 142 6.63 9.56 -12.03
C LYS A 142 7.39 10.32 -10.95
N VAL A 143 7.59 9.68 -9.81
CA VAL A 143 8.42 10.16 -8.71
C VAL A 143 9.43 9.06 -8.38
N TRP A 144 10.74 9.32 -8.54
CA TRP A 144 11.75 8.28 -8.33
C TRP A 144 13.09 8.83 -7.81
N GLY A 145 14.03 7.93 -7.60
CA GLY A 145 15.31 8.27 -6.99
C GLY A 145 15.11 8.63 -5.54
N ASN A 146 15.75 9.68 -5.06
CA ASN A 146 15.60 10.21 -3.70
C ASN A 146 14.60 11.37 -3.63
N ALA A 147 13.73 11.52 -4.63
CA ALA A 147 12.79 12.64 -4.74
C ALA A 147 11.85 12.73 -3.53
N LYS A 148 11.55 13.95 -3.13
CA LYS A 148 10.64 14.27 -2.03
C LYS A 148 9.51 15.16 -2.55
N VAL A 149 8.28 14.71 -2.38
CA VAL A 149 7.08 15.48 -2.75
C VAL A 149 6.24 15.65 -1.48
N CYS A 150 6.00 16.87 -1.04
CA CYS A 150 5.33 17.12 0.23
C CYS A 150 4.45 18.38 0.21
N GLY A 151 3.55 18.46 1.19
CA GLY A 151 2.60 19.56 1.31
C GLY A 151 1.43 19.42 0.35
N ASP A 152 0.91 20.54 -0.15
CA ASP A 152 -0.26 20.60 -1.04
C ASP A 152 0.14 20.55 -2.54
N VAL A 153 1.18 19.80 -2.87
CA VAL A 153 1.75 19.72 -4.23
C VAL A 153 1.00 18.70 -5.09
N GLU A 154 0.73 19.08 -6.35
CA GLU A 154 0.22 18.15 -7.35
C GLU A 154 1.29 17.87 -8.43
N VAL A 155 1.59 16.60 -8.65
CA VAL A 155 2.43 16.09 -9.74
C VAL A 155 1.54 15.28 -10.66
N CYS A 156 1.18 15.85 -11.81
CA CYS A 156 0.13 15.30 -12.68
C CYS A 156 0.55 15.25 -14.15
N GLY A 157 -0.23 14.51 -14.96
CA GLY A 157 0.05 14.30 -16.38
C GLY A 157 1.32 13.49 -16.55
N ASP A 158 2.18 13.88 -17.47
CA ASP A 158 3.46 13.23 -17.77
C ASP A 158 4.63 13.78 -16.93
N ALA A 159 4.35 14.48 -15.83
CA ALA A 159 5.37 15.09 -14.99
C ALA A 159 6.31 14.07 -14.37
N GLU A 160 7.58 14.41 -14.28
CA GLU A 160 8.61 13.57 -13.66
C GLU A 160 9.35 14.35 -12.57
N VAL A 161 9.43 13.78 -11.37
CA VAL A 161 10.21 14.28 -10.23
C VAL A 161 11.25 13.23 -9.87
N CYS A 162 12.52 13.58 -9.94
CA CYS A 162 13.60 12.61 -9.72
C CYS A 162 14.80 13.21 -9.00
N GLY A 163 15.69 12.36 -8.54
CA GLY A 163 16.94 12.75 -7.90
C GLY A 163 16.76 13.18 -6.44
N ASP A 164 17.54 14.15 -6.01
CA ASP A 164 17.59 14.69 -4.65
C ASP A 164 16.72 15.94 -4.49
N ALA A 165 15.61 16.02 -5.21
CA ALA A 165 14.68 17.13 -5.21
C ALA A 165 13.77 17.14 -3.97
#